data_2bd823d08852cac03e19fedbc49c57c6
#
_entry.id   2bd823d08852cac03e19fedbc49c57c6
#
_cell.length_a   1.000
_cell.length_b   1.000
_cell.length_c   1.000
_cell.angle_alpha   90.00
_cell.angle_beta   90.00
_cell.angle_gamma   90.00
#
_symmetry.space_group_name_H-M   'P 1'
#
loop_
_entity.id
_entity.type
_entity.pdbx_description
1 polymer ?
#
loop_
_entity_poly.entity_id
_entity_poly.type
_entity_poly.pdbx_seq_one_letter_code
_entity_poly.pdbx_strand_id
1 'polypeptide(L)'
;MHNIWLSKYLDSTISEQRLADQSNVIMRRNLLTSVEIEEIQRGLSTQACHTESSTPEQPTSNQPDLTPIEEIPQQQHSLNPRQMALKSRLIAQLQQEHRLQLPALKNTQHNKDLTQIIADINKVLRTVDTATIKETNQLLYSTAVVVTEELGYKIQSNRTPTQDTPPKKWKVRLHRKIDKWRVDVSCLEHLKNGTLRNKRTIATLTNKYHLESKTIKEVSEELKQRITATAKKIDRYDARIKQFRQNQQFSTNQQRFYQSLTETTDNLTDMPDKDDVTQFWRNIWDSPKEHNHNAQWIQNAQKELGGNTMEDVVITEEMVKKQAKKMKNWTAPGKDEVHGFWIKHLTSLHPKIAQQLNRLLETATIEEWLSTGKTILLMKNKKAGAIPSNYRPITCAQHSS
;
A
#
# COMPACT_ATOMS: atom_id res chain seq x y z
N MET A 1 -38.92 6.57 8.89
CA MET A 1 -37.80 5.62 8.68
C MET A 1 -37.56 4.74 9.89
N HIS A 2 -37.38 5.29 11.08
CA HIS A 2 -37.12 4.53 12.30
C HIS A 2 -38.22 3.49 12.63
N ASN A 3 -39.50 3.86 12.53
CA ASN A 3 -40.62 2.94 12.75
C ASN A 3 -40.68 1.80 11.73
N ILE A 4 -40.30 2.06 10.48
CA ILE A 4 -40.20 1.03 9.41
C ILE A 4 -39.01 0.10 9.67
N TRP A 5 -37.93 0.64 10.20
CA TRP A 5 -36.76 -0.16 10.61
C TRP A 5 -37.10 -1.09 11.76
N LEU A 6 -37.75 -0.57 12.81
CA LEU A 6 -38.14 -1.35 13.98
C LEU A 6 -39.15 -2.44 13.64
N SER A 7 -40.05 -2.21 12.66
CA SER A 7 -40.99 -3.25 12.20
C SER A 7 -40.30 -4.41 11.47
N LYS A 8 -39.16 -4.15 10.86
CA LYS A 8 -38.37 -5.15 10.09
C LYS A 8 -37.30 -5.86 10.92
N TYR A 9 -36.80 -5.20 11.98
CA TYR A 9 -35.67 -5.67 12.81
C TYR A 9 -36.03 -5.47 14.29
N LEU A 10 -36.85 -6.34 14.82
CA LEU A 10 -37.41 -6.28 16.17
C LEU A 10 -36.38 -6.25 17.32
N ASP A 11 -35.18 -6.80 17.09
CA ASP A 11 -34.10 -6.85 18.06
C ASP A 11 -33.05 -5.73 17.92
N SER A 12 -33.30 -4.72 17.08
CA SER A 12 -32.30 -3.69 16.83
C SER A 12 -32.37 -2.57 17.88
N THR A 13 -31.25 -2.32 18.55
CA THR A 13 -31.06 -1.23 19.52
C THR A 13 -30.61 0.08 18.89
N ILE A 14 -30.80 0.27 17.57
CA ILE A 14 -30.32 1.44 16.84
C ILE A 14 -31.27 2.62 17.10
N SER A 15 -30.72 3.74 17.60
CA SER A 15 -31.49 4.96 17.82
C SER A 15 -31.84 5.65 16.50
N GLU A 16 -32.95 6.41 16.49
CA GLU A 16 -33.42 7.21 15.34
C GLU A 16 -32.33 8.16 14.83
N GLN A 17 -31.58 8.77 15.75
CA GLN A 17 -30.48 9.70 15.41
C GLN A 17 -29.36 8.99 14.65
N ARG A 18 -29.02 7.76 15.03
CA ARG A 18 -27.99 6.98 14.36
C ARG A 18 -28.38 6.53 12.96
N LEU A 19 -29.66 6.25 12.71
CA LEU A 19 -30.21 6.00 11.37
C LEU A 19 -30.22 7.26 10.51
N ALA A 20 -30.56 8.41 11.09
CA ALA A 20 -30.51 9.71 10.40
C ALA A 20 -29.06 10.09 10.04
N ASP A 21 -28.10 9.87 10.94
CA ASP A 21 -26.68 10.13 10.69
C ASP A 21 -26.13 9.23 9.58
N GLN A 22 -26.50 7.95 9.54
CA GLN A 22 -26.13 7.05 8.46
C GLN A 22 -26.75 7.45 7.11
N SER A 23 -28.01 7.84 7.09
CA SER A 23 -28.66 8.39 5.89
C SER A 23 -27.92 9.62 5.36
N ASN A 24 -27.56 10.56 6.24
CA ASN A 24 -26.79 11.75 5.89
C ASN A 24 -25.39 11.41 5.35
N VAL A 25 -24.73 10.37 5.88
CA VAL A 25 -23.43 9.90 5.37
C VAL A 25 -23.57 9.31 3.97
N ILE A 26 -24.61 8.51 3.72
CA ILE A 26 -24.90 7.93 2.40
C ILE A 26 -25.10 9.03 1.36
N MET A 27 -25.92 10.04 1.69
CA MET A 27 -26.20 11.16 0.80
C MET A 27 -24.98 12.05 0.55
N ARG A 28 -24.21 12.40 1.62
CA ARG A 28 -23.00 13.25 1.48
C ARG A 28 -21.88 12.60 0.70
N ARG A 29 -21.77 11.26 0.75
CA ARG A 29 -20.73 10.50 0.05
C ARG A 29 -21.15 10.00 -1.31
N ASN A 30 -22.35 10.32 -1.77
CA ASN A 30 -22.94 9.81 -3.02
C ASN A 30 -22.74 8.28 -3.16
N LEU A 31 -23.04 7.55 -2.07
CA LEU A 31 -22.86 6.09 -2.04
C LEU A 31 -23.96 5.35 -2.82
N LEU A 32 -25.06 6.04 -3.13
CA LEU A 32 -26.14 5.57 -3.99
C LEU A 32 -26.34 6.56 -5.13
N THR A 33 -26.57 6.06 -6.32
CA THR A 33 -26.93 6.87 -7.49
C THR A 33 -28.37 7.33 -7.40
N SER A 34 -28.75 8.39 -8.12
CA SER A 34 -30.11 8.88 -8.17
C SER A 34 -31.11 7.79 -8.58
N VAL A 35 -30.68 6.92 -9.49
CA VAL A 35 -31.51 5.79 -9.99
C VAL A 35 -31.74 4.75 -8.88
N GLU A 36 -30.71 4.40 -8.12
CA GLU A 36 -30.84 3.46 -6.99
C GLU A 36 -31.74 4.02 -5.87
N ILE A 37 -31.69 5.34 -5.63
CA ILE A 37 -32.57 6.00 -4.65
C ILE A 37 -34.01 5.94 -5.12
N GLU A 38 -34.28 6.20 -6.40
CA GLU A 38 -35.63 6.10 -6.98
C GLU A 38 -36.16 4.66 -6.99
N GLU A 39 -35.31 3.66 -7.24
CA GLU A 39 -35.68 2.24 -7.17
C GLU A 39 -36.06 1.82 -5.75
N ILE A 40 -35.28 2.26 -4.74
CA ILE A 40 -35.58 2.00 -3.32
C ILE A 40 -36.92 2.67 -2.93
N GLN A 41 -37.16 3.91 -3.37
CA GLN A 41 -38.42 4.64 -3.11
C GLN A 41 -39.60 3.97 -3.77
N ARG A 42 -39.45 3.50 -5.01
CA ARG A 42 -40.48 2.77 -5.77
C ARG A 42 -40.79 1.42 -5.13
N GLY A 43 -39.77 0.68 -4.68
CA GLY A 43 -39.93 -0.58 -3.95
C GLY A 43 -40.66 -0.44 -2.62
N LEU A 44 -40.50 0.69 -1.92
CA LEU A 44 -41.23 1.00 -0.69
C LEU A 44 -42.68 1.37 -0.95
N SER A 45 -42.99 1.98 -2.11
CA SER A 45 -44.37 2.35 -2.50
C SER A 45 -45.16 1.14 -2.97
N THR A 46 -44.52 0.12 -3.55
CA THR A 46 -45.19 -1.12 -4.02
C THR A 46 -45.51 -2.09 -2.89
N GLN A 47 -44.86 -2.01 -1.73
CA GLN A 47 -45.19 -2.85 -0.58
C GLN A 47 -46.40 -2.37 0.25
N ALA A 48 -46.95 -1.21 -0.06
CA ALA A 48 -48.11 -0.65 0.66
C ALA A 48 -49.48 -1.04 0.04
N CYS A 49 -49.52 -1.73 -1.09
CA CYS A 49 -50.75 -2.16 -1.74
C CYS A 49 -50.59 -3.57 -2.32
N HIS A 50 -50.82 -4.59 -1.54
CA HIS A 50 -51.29 -5.91 -1.98
C HIS A 50 -51.44 -6.85 -0.78
N THR A 51 -52.61 -6.76 -0.15
CA THR A 51 -53.33 -7.93 0.39
C THR A 51 -54.49 -8.14 -0.57
N GLU A 52 -54.54 -9.34 -1.06
CA GLU A 52 -55.68 -10.12 -1.50
C GLU A 52 -55.56 -10.76 -2.91
N SER A 53 -55.62 -12.09 -2.82
CA SER A 53 -56.43 -13.02 -3.63
C SER A 53 -55.82 -13.63 -4.89
N SER A 54 -55.46 -14.90 -4.73
CA SER A 54 -55.99 -16.12 -5.37
C SER A 54 -55.46 -16.57 -6.75
N THR A 55 -54.94 -17.78 -6.66
CA THR A 55 -55.15 -19.05 -7.40
C THR A 55 -54.27 -19.32 -8.66
N PRO A 56 -53.77 -20.54 -8.80
CA PRO A 56 -52.67 -20.90 -9.68
C PRO A 56 -53.11 -21.45 -11.03
N GLU A 57 -52.40 -21.13 -12.08
CA GLU A 57 -52.45 -21.85 -13.36
C GLU A 57 -51.15 -22.55 -13.69
N GLN A 58 -51.26 -23.79 -14.18
CA GLN A 58 -50.22 -24.76 -14.48
C GLN A 58 -49.34 -24.37 -15.68
N PRO A 59 -48.10 -24.90 -15.75
CA PRO A 59 -47.18 -24.59 -16.82
C PRO A 59 -47.35 -25.51 -18.01
N THR A 60 -47.46 -24.93 -19.18
CA THR A 60 -47.30 -25.60 -20.48
C THR A 60 -45.81 -25.71 -20.82
N SER A 61 -45.41 -26.94 -21.08
CA SER A 61 -44.10 -27.32 -21.60
C SER A 61 -43.89 -26.76 -23.01
N ASN A 62 -42.80 -26.05 -23.22
CA ASN A 62 -42.18 -25.86 -24.52
C ASN A 62 -40.66 -26.08 -24.39
N GLN A 63 -40.20 -27.17 -24.96
CA GLN A 63 -38.78 -27.43 -25.25
C GLN A 63 -38.33 -26.41 -26.31
N PRO A 64 -37.19 -25.79 -26.16
CA PRO A 64 -36.50 -25.12 -27.26
C PRO A 64 -35.54 -26.11 -27.93
N ASP A 65 -35.71 -26.16 -29.22
CA ASP A 65 -34.95 -26.81 -30.27
C ASP A 65 -33.43 -26.47 -30.16
N LEU A 66 -32.61 -27.49 -30.29
CA LEU A 66 -31.16 -27.41 -30.34
C LEU A 66 -30.71 -26.90 -31.70
N THR A 67 -30.50 -25.58 -31.84
CA THR A 67 -29.73 -25.07 -32.97
C THR A 67 -28.25 -25.06 -32.64
N PRO A 68 -27.35 -25.37 -33.59
CA PRO A 68 -25.90 -25.46 -33.36
C PRO A 68 -25.36 -24.06 -32.99
N ILE A 69 -24.53 -24.04 -31.98
CA ILE A 69 -23.79 -22.83 -31.56
C ILE A 69 -22.82 -22.50 -32.70
N GLU A 70 -23.11 -21.43 -33.45
CA GLU A 70 -22.14 -20.80 -34.33
C GLU A 70 -20.95 -20.36 -33.52
N GLU A 71 -19.77 -20.88 -33.86
CA GLU A 71 -18.48 -20.41 -33.37
C GLU A 71 -18.33 -18.91 -33.71
N ILE A 72 -18.38 -18.06 -32.70
CA ILE A 72 -18.08 -16.65 -32.82
C ILE A 72 -16.62 -16.53 -33.24
N PRO A 73 -16.29 -15.91 -34.39
CA PRO A 73 -14.91 -15.76 -34.84
C PRO A 73 -14.14 -14.96 -33.79
N GLN A 74 -13.07 -15.54 -33.28
CA GLN A 74 -12.10 -14.83 -32.46
C GLN A 74 -11.51 -13.69 -33.32
N GLN A 75 -12.02 -12.48 -33.17
CA GLN A 75 -11.42 -11.28 -33.73
C GLN A 75 -10.02 -11.17 -33.16
N GLN A 76 -9.03 -11.48 -33.97
CA GLN A 76 -7.62 -11.16 -33.72
C GLN A 76 -7.52 -9.65 -33.63
N HIS A 77 -7.63 -9.11 -32.40
CA HIS A 77 -7.38 -7.69 -32.15
C HIS A 77 -5.90 -7.41 -32.41
N SER A 78 -5.59 -6.86 -33.59
CA SER A 78 -4.26 -6.36 -33.86
C SER A 78 -3.91 -5.29 -32.84
N LEU A 79 -2.81 -5.52 -32.08
CA LEU A 79 -2.31 -4.57 -31.09
C LEU A 79 -1.82 -3.30 -31.77
N ASN A 80 -2.16 -2.14 -31.24
CA ASN A 80 -1.63 -0.87 -31.72
C ASN A 80 -0.12 -0.72 -31.38
N PRO A 81 0.62 0.20 -31.99
CA PRO A 81 2.08 0.35 -31.76
C PRO A 81 2.45 0.55 -30.29
N ARG A 82 1.64 1.28 -29.51
CA ARG A 82 1.84 1.47 -28.07
C ARG A 82 1.68 0.16 -27.29
N GLN A 83 0.66 -0.62 -27.61
CA GLN A 83 0.41 -1.91 -26.98
C GLN A 83 1.51 -2.92 -27.35
N MET A 84 2.05 -2.88 -28.56
CA MET A 84 3.21 -3.68 -28.95
C MET A 84 4.47 -3.32 -28.16
N ALA A 85 4.73 -2.03 -27.96
CA ALA A 85 5.84 -1.57 -27.13
C ALA A 85 5.68 -2.03 -25.67
N LEU A 86 4.47 -1.93 -25.10
CA LEU A 86 4.18 -2.44 -23.76
C LEU A 86 4.37 -3.96 -23.67
N LYS A 87 3.94 -4.71 -24.69
CA LYS A 87 4.14 -6.18 -24.76
C LYS A 87 5.62 -6.55 -24.78
N SER A 88 6.44 -5.86 -25.59
CA SER A 88 7.88 -6.12 -25.66
C SER A 88 8.58 -5.85 -24.33
N ARG A 89 8.25 -4.75 -23.66
CA ARG A 89 8.76 -4.44 -22.31
C ARG A 89 8.33 -5.47 -21.28
N LEU A 90 7.06 -5.92 -21.36
CA LEU A 90 6.52 -6.93 -20.46
C LEU A 90 7.26 -8.26 -20.61
N ILE A 91 7.51 -8.71 -21.85
CA ILE A 91 8.26 -9.95 -22.14
C ILE A 91 9.69 -9.85 -21.59
N ALA A 92 10.36 -8.70 -21.78
CA ALA A 92 11.69 -8.47 -21.22
C ALA A 92 11.70 -8.52 -19.69
N GLN A 93 10.65 -7.97 -19.03
CA GLN A 93 10.52 -7.97 -17.58
C GLN A 93 10.19 -9.36 -17.02
N LEU A 94 9.48 -10.22 -17.74
CA LEU A 94 9.19 -11.60 -17.33
C LEU A 94 10.43 -12.45 -17.11
N GLN A 95 11.54 -12.12 -17.76
CA GLN A 95 12.83 -12.82 -17.62
C GLN A 95 13.57 -12.48 -16.32
N GLN A 96 13.12 -11.45 -15.58
CA GLN A 96 13.74 -11.05 -14.33
C GLN A 96 13.13 -11.82 -13.16
N GLU A 97 13.96 -12.63 -12.50
CA GLU A 97 13.52 -13.42 -11.33
C GLU A 97 13.44 -12.60 -10.04
N HIS A 98 14.28 -11.56 -9.94
CA HIS A 98 14.36 -10.76 -8.72
C HIS A 98 13.24 -9.74 -8.62
N ARG A 99 12.42 -9.85 -7.55
CA ARG A 99 11.32 -8.92 -7.30
C ARG A 99 11.75 -7.78 -6.37
N LEU A 100 11.48 -6.58 -6.82
CA LEU A 100 11.71 -5.35 -6.08
C LEU A 100 10.38 -4.87 -5.47
N GLN A 101 10.45 -4.18 -4.34
CA GLN A 101 9.26 -3.59 -3.74
C GLN A 101 8.69 -2.48 -4.63
N LEU A 102 7.42 -2.63 -4.99
CA LEU A 102 6.71 -1.64 -5.81
C LEU A 102 6.23 -0.47 -4.96
N PRO A 103 6.38 0.77 -5.44
CA PRO A 103 5.85 1.94 -4.74
C PRO A 103 4.32 1.99 -4.83
N ALA A 104 3.66 2.45 -3.75
CA ALA A 104 2.25 2.77 -3.80
C ALA A 104 2.02 4.00 -4.70
N LEU A 105 1.16 3.86 -5.72
CA LEU A 105 0.84 4.95 -6.65
C LEU A 105 -0.03 6.00 -5.96
N LYS A 106 0.28 7.28 -6.17
CA LYS A 106 -0.48 8.41 -5.63
C LYS A 106 -1.57 8.85 -6.61
N ASN A 107 -2.67 9.38 -6.06
CA ASN A 107 -3.77 9.97 -6.86
C ASN A 107 -4.35 9.05 -7.94
N THR A 108 -4.46 7.75 -7.65
CA THR A 108 -4.90 6.74 -8.63
C THR A 108 -6.32 6.97 -9.17
N GLN A 109 -7.20 7.61 -8.41
CA GLN A 109 -8.60 7.84 -8.79
C GLN A 109 -8.78 8.89 -9.91
N HIS A 110 -7.85 9.84 -10.02
CA HIS A 110 -7.96 10.97 -10.97
C HIS A 110 -6.85 10.99 -12.01
N ASN A 111 -6.04 9.94 -12.09
CA ASN A 111 -4.94 9.85 -13.04
C ASN A 111 -5.42 9.23 -14.35
N LYS A 112 -5.70 10.09 -15.35
CA LYS A 112 -6.15 9.67 -16.68
C LYS A 112 -5.11 8.81 -17.41
N ASP A 113 -3.83 9.12 -17.23
CA ASP A 113 -2.73 8.36 -17.85
C ASP A 113 -2.68 6.93 -17.30
N LEU A 114 -2.83 6.77 -15.99
CA LEU A 114 -2.91 5.46 -15.36
C LEU A 114 -4.10 4.64 -15.90
N THR A 115 -5.27 5.26 -16.02
CA THR A 115 -6.48 4.60 -16.52
C THR A 115 -6.27 4.12 -17.97
N GLN A 116 -5.67 4.96 -18.81
CA GLN A 116 -5.38 4.62 -20.21
C GLN A 116 -4.34 3.49 -20.30
N ILE A 117 -3.25 3.57 -19.53
CA ILE A 117 -2.21 2.53 -19.53
C ILE A 117 -2.79 1.19 -19.05
N ILE A 118 -3.64 1.19 -18.00
CA ILE A 118 -4.31 -0.02 -17.52
C ILE A 118 -5.24 -0.61 -18.60
N ALA A 119 -5.97 0.22 -19.33
CA ALA A 119 -6.80 -0.25 -20.43
C ALA A 119 -5.98 -0.89 -21.56
N ASP A 120 -4.87 -0.28 -21.93
CA ASP A 120 -3.98 -0.80 -22.98
C ASP A 120 -3.29 -2.10 -22.54
N ILE A 121 -2.79 -2.14 -21.31
CA ILE A 121 -2.09 -3.34 -20.81
C ILE A 121 -3.07 -4.52 -20.62
N ASN A 122 -4.33 -4.29 -20.24
CA ASN A 122 -5.34 -5.34 -20.18
C ASN A 122 -5.58 -5.96 -21.57
N LYS A 123 -5.51 -5.19 -22.67
CA LYS A 123 -5.58 -5.74 -24.03
C LYS A 123 -4.36 -6.62 -24.34
N VAL A 124 -3.17 -6.18 -23.93
CA VAL A 124 -1.92 -6.97 -24.08
C VAL A 124 -1.99 -8.28 -23.30
N LEU A 125 -2.47 -8.25 -22.06
CA LEU A 125 -2.56 -9.42 -21.18
C LEU A 125 -3.47 -10.54 -21.73
N ARG A 126 -4.48 -10.19 -22.53
CA ARG A 126 -5.30 -11.20 -23.23
C ARG A 126 -4.51 -12.01 -24.25
N THR A 127 -3.41 -11.47 -24.79
CA THR A 127 -2.56 -12.11 -25.81
C THR A 127 -1.38 -12.88 -25.22
N VAL A 128 -1.24 -12.93 -23.89
CA VAL A 128 -0.15 -13.63 -23.19
C VAL A 128 -0.75 -14.79 -22.40
N ASP A 129 -0.44 -16.00 -22.76
CA ASP A 129 -0.90 -17.18 -22.05
C ASP A 129 0.04 -17.59 -20.92
N THR A 130 -0.52 -18.16 -19.86
CA THR A 130 0.20 -18.68 -18.70
C THR A 130 -0.39 -20.03 -18.32
N ALA A 131 0.47 -21.02 -18.12
CA ALA A 131 0.05 -22.39 -17.80
C ALA A 131 -0.22 -22.59 -16.31
N THR A 132 0.55 -21.90 -15.45
CA THR A 132 0.51 -22.08 -14.00
C THR A 132 0.16 -20.78 -13.27
N ILE A 133 -0.34 -20.91 -12.05
CA ILE A 133 -0.63 -19.75 -11.20
C ILE A 133 0.64 -18.97 -10.83
N LYS A 134 1.78 -19.64 -10.77
CA LYS A 134 3.10 -19.02 -10.57
C LYS A 134 3.47 -18.12 -11.74
N GLU A 135 3.27 -18.56 -12.96
CA GLU A 135 3.49 -17.76 -14.16
C GLU A 135 2.53 -16.58 -14.23
N THR A 136 1.26 -16.77 -13.86
CA THR A 136 0.27 -15.69 -13.80
C THR A 136 0.66 -14.65 -12.72
N ASN A 137 1.16 -15.08 -11.57
CA ASN A 137 1.67 -14.18 -10.55
C ASN A 137 2.94 -13.44 -11.02
N GLN A 138 3.83 -14.08 -11.78
CA GLN A 138 4.98 -13.43 -12.39
C GLN A 138 4.54 -12.40 -13.44
N LEU A 139 3.57 -12.74 -14.28
CA LEU A 139 2.99 -11.84 -15.26
C LEU A 139 2.33 -10.63 -14.61
N LEU A 140 1.60 -10.84 -13.50
CA LEU A 140 0.97 -9.79 -12.69
C LEU A 140 2.03 -8.82 -12.12
N TYR A 141 3.10 -9.34 -11.52
CA TYR A 141 4.20 -8.55 -10.98
C TYR A 141 4.92 -7.76 -12.09
N SER A 142 5.30 -8.43 -13.19
CA SER A 142 6.00 -7.81 -14.32
C SER A 142 5.16 -6.70 -14.97
N THR A 143 3.85 -6.93 -15.06
CA THR A 143 2.90 -5.90 -15.53
C THR A 143 2.88 -4.69 -14.60
N ALA A 144 2.85 -4.93 -13.29
CA ALA A 144 2.89 -3.86 -12.30
C ALA A 144 4.18 -3.03 -12.36
N VAL A 145 5.34 -3.68 -12.61
CA VAL A 145 6.63 -3.02 -12.87
C VAL A 145 6.53 -2.11 -14.10
N VAL A 146 6.12 -2.66 -15.24
CA VAL A 146 6.04 -1.93 -16.52
C VAL A 146 5.13 -0.71 -16.41
N VAL A 147 3.94 -0.85 -15.81
CA VAL A 147 3.00 0.27 -15.61
C VAL A 147 3.57 1.31 -14.66
N THR A 148 4.24 0.89 -13.59
CA THR A 148 4.85 1.79 -12.61
C THR A 148 5.97 2.63 -13.23
N GLU A 149 6.81 2.02 -14.05
CA GLU A 149 7.89 2.72 -14.79
C GLU A 149 7.34 3.64 -15.87
N GLU A 150 6.29 3.24 -16.59
CA GLU A 150 5.63 4.07 -17.61
C GLU A 150 5.07 5.37 -17.01
N LEU A 151 4.62 5.31 -15.77
CA LEU A 151 4.18 6.47 -14.99
C LEU A 151 5.35 7.32 -14.45
N GLY A 152 6.60 6.96 -14.75
CA GLY A 152 7.79 7.69 -14.32
C GLY A 152 8.24 7.42 -12.89
N TYR A 153 7.69 6.41 -12.21
CA TYR A 153 8.16 6.01 -10.89
C TYR A 153 9.45 5.18 -11.04
N LYS A 154 10.44 5.49 -10.21
CA LYS A 154 11.68 4.71 -10.14
C LYS A 154 11.49 3.57 -9.14
N ILE A 155 11.60 2.33 -9.62
CA ILE A 155 11.63 1.15 -8.76
C ILE A 155 13.07 1.00 -8.26
N GLN A 156 13.26 1.17 -6.95
CA GLN A 156 14.59 1.11 -6.35
C GLN A 156 14.78 -0.26 -5.69
N SER A 157 15.94 -0.88 -5.89
CA SER A 157 16.39 -1.97 -5.01
C SER A 157 16.32 -1.50 -3.57
N ASN A 158 15.84 -2.35 -2.66
CA ASN A 158 15.69 -2.06 -1.23
C ASN A 158 16.93 -1.33 -0.70
N ARG A 159 16.90 -0.01 -0.75
CA ARG A 159 17.75 0.76 0.14
C ARG A 159 17.12 0.59 1.52
N THR A 160 17.80 -0.11 2.41
CA THR A 160 17.63 0.12 3.83
C THR A 160 17.41 1.62 4.00
N PRO A 161 16.42 2.08 4.77
CA PRO A 161 16.27 3.48 5.07
C PRO A 161 17.47 3.89 5.91
N THR A 162 18.62 4.05 5.25
CA THR A 162 19.73 4.82 5.80
C THR A 162 19.14 6.21 5.99
N GLN A 163 19.16 6.68 7.22
CA GLN A 163 18.59 7.95 7.67
C GLN A 163 19.17 9.18 6.96
N ASP A 164 20.04 9.00 5.99
CA ASP A 164 20.69 10.05 5.23
C ASP A 164 19.95 10.37 3.94
N THR A 165 18.77 11.00 4.05
CA THR A 165 18.33 11.84 2.95
C THR A 165 19.38 12.94 2.77
N PRO A 166 20.03 13.05 1.59
CA PRO A 166 21.07 14.05 1.38
C PRO A 166 20.55 15.43 1.78
N PRO A 167 21.31 16.20 2.55
CA PRO A 167 20.84 17.47 3.08
C PRO A 167 20.40 18.36 1.91
N LYS A 168 19.26 19.04 2.04
CA LYS A 168 18.69 19.85 0.97
C LYS A 168 19.72 20.85 0.43
N LYS A 169 19.85 20.98 -0.87
CA LYS A 169 20.86 21.82 -1.56
C LYS A 169 20.96 23.24 -0.97
N TRP A 170 19.83 23.85 -0.57
CA TRP A 170 19.83 25.17 0.05
C TRP A 170 20.51 25.20 1.43
N LYS A 171 20.32 24.16 2.25
CA LYS A 171 20.92 24.01 3.59
C LYS A 171 22.43 23.85 3.47
N VAL A 172 22.89 22.99 2.56
CA VAL A 172 24.31 22.82 2.25
C VAL A 172 24.96 24.16 1.83
N ARG A 173 24.25 24.95 0.99
CA ARG A 173 24.74 26.27 0.55
C ARG A 173 24.91 27.25 1.72
N LEU A 174 23.95 27.26 2.65
CA LEU A 174 24.03 28.13 3.83
C LEU A 174 25.12 27.68 4.81
N HIS A 175 25.26 26.38 5.06
CA HIS A 175 26.36 25.86 5.88
C HIS A 175 27.72 26.20 5.28
N ARG A 176 27.93 26.01 3.99
CA ARG A 176 29.19 26.41 3.32
C ARG A 176 29.52 27.90 3.49
N LYS A 177 28.48 28.78 3.54
CA LYS A 177 28.73 30.21 3.82
C LYS A 177 29.18 30.43 5.25
N ILE A 178 28.51 29.77 6.20
CA ILE A 178 28.90 29.84 7.62
C ILE A 178 30.34 29.35 7.81
N ASP A 179 30.69 28.21 7.22
CA ASP A 179 32.02 27.63 7.35
C ASP A 179 33.10 28.55 6.77
N LYS A 180 32.85 29.18 5.61
CA LYS A 180 33.76 30.19 5.06
C LYS A 180 33.96 31.36 6.01
N TRP A 181 32.89 31.90 6.59
CA TRP A 181 33.01 33.01 7.54
C TRP A 181 33.70 32.59 8.84
N ARG A 182 33.51 31.36 9.30
CA ARG A 182 34.26 30.83 10.47
C ARG A 182 35.76 30.75 10.21
N VAL A 183 36.17 30.29 9.04
CA VAL A 183 37.56 30.28 8.61
C VAL A 183 38.12 31.71 8.56
N ASP A 184 37.35 32.63 7.94
CA ASP A 184 37.77 34.02 7.87
C ASP A 184 37.92 34.68 9.24
N VAL A 185 37.01 34.42 10.21
CA VAL A 185 37.13 34.91 11.61
C VAL A 185 38.36 34.33 12.28
N SER A 186 38.61 33.05 12.14
CA SER A 186 39.82 32.41 12.68
C SER A 186 41.11 33.01 12.11
N CYS A 187 41.15 33.28 10.79
CA CYS A 187 42.27 33.92 10.13
C CYS A 187 42.48 35.39 10.65
N LEU A 188 41.38 36.14 10.86
CA LEU A 188 41.43 37.47 11.41
C LEU A 188 41.94 37.50 12.88
N GLU A 189 41.55 36.53 13.69
CA GLU A 189 42.06 36.36 15.06
C GLU A 189 43.55 36.03 15.06
N HIS A 190 44.00 35.12 14.16
CA HIS A 190 45.46 34.86 13.98
C HIS A 190 46.21 36.09 13.46
N LEU A 191 45.64 36.91 12.60
CA LEU A 191 46.24 38.15 12.13
C LEU A 191 46.38 39.15 13.27
N LYS A 192 45.33 39.29 14.09
CA LYS A 192 45.34 40.17 15.29
C LYS A 192 46.46 39.78 16.28
N ASN A 193 46.67 38.44 16.46
CA ASN A 193 47.68 37.92 17.41
C ASN A 193 49.06 37.82 16.78
N GLY A 194 49.27 38.29 15.52
CA GLY A 194 50.60 38.24 14.84
C GLY A 194 51.05 36.85 14.44
N THR A 195 50.19 35.81 14.55
CA THR A 195 50.54 34.43 14.26
C THR A 195 50.35 34.03 12.80
N LEU A 196 49.62 34.85 12.02
CA LEU A 196 49.37 34.61 10.59
C LEU A 196 50.53 35.09 9.75
N ARG A 197 51.35 34.21 9.17
CA ARG A 197 52.54 34.50 8.38
C ARG A 197 52.32 34.50 6.86
N ASN A 198 51.19 34.01 6.37
CA ASN A 198 50.92 33.85 4.94
C ASN A 198 50.50 35.21 4.31
N LYS A 199 51.44 35.83 3.61
CA LYS A 199 51.23 37.14 2.95
C LYS A 199 50.03 37.18 1.97
N ARG A 200 49.80 36.06 1.22
CA ARG A 200 48.65 35.94 0.27
C ARG A 200 47.32 35.94 0.99
N THR A 201 47.20 35.21 2.07
CA THR A 201 46.00 35.17 2.90
C THR A 201 45.69 36.53 3.53
N ILE A 202 46.76 37.21 4.03
CA ILE A 202 46.64 38.57 4.61
C ILE A 202 46.12 39.53 3.54
N ALA A 203 46.72 39.60 2.35
CA ALA A 203 46.29 40.47 1.26
C ALA A 203 44.84 40.17 0.83
N THR A 204 44.44 38.89 0.75
CA THR A 204 43.08 38.49 0.41
C THR A 204 42.06 38.97 1.46
N LEU A 205 42.37 38.84 2.77
CA LEU A 205 41.52 39.32 3.84
C LEU A 205 41.42 40.83 3.88
N THR A 206 42.57 41.54 3.70
CA THR A 206 42.62 42.98 3.65
C THR A 206 41.73 43.56 2.56
N ASN A 207 41.89 43.02 1.32
CA ASN A 207 41.05 43.44 0.18
C ASN A 207 39.57 43.07 0.36
N LYS A 208 39.29 41.85 0.85
CA LYS A 208 37.91 41.33 1.01
C LYS A 208 37.09 42.11 2.07
N TYR A 209 37.75 42.54 3.15
CA TYR A 209 37.09 43.18 4.29
C TYR A 209 37.47 44.61 4.48
N HIS A 210 38.25 45.21 3.57
CA HIS A 210 38.69 46.60 3.61
C HIS A 210 39.34 46.97 4.96
N LEU A 211 40.30 46.13 5.41
CA LEU A 211 40.96 46.32 6.70
C LEU A 211 41.80 47.63 6.77
N GLU A 212 41.92 48.36 5.69
CA GLU A 212 42.49 49.71 5.65
C GLU A 212 41.57 50.76 6.32
N SER A 213 40.25 50.53 6.22
CA SER A 213 39.19 51.44 6.73
C SER A 213 38.46 50.92 7.95
N LYS A 214 38.50 49.59 8.22
CA LYS A 214 37.83 48.94 9.33
C LYS A 214 38.83 48.21 10.23
N THR A 215 38.56 48.24 11.52
CA THR A 215 39.38 47.48 12.48
C THR A 215 39.10 45.95 12.37
N ILE A 216 40.11 45.13 12.61
CA ILE A 216 39.96 43.66 12.62
C ILE A 216 38.85 43.23 13.60
N LYS A 217 38.71 43.95 14.72
CA LYS A 217 37.71 43.68 15.74
C LYS A 217 36.28 43.91 15.21
N GLU A 218 36.02 45.03 14.51
CA GLU A 218 34.72 45.35 13.90
C GLU A 218 34.33 44.31 12.85
N VAL A 219 35.26 43.94 11.95
CA VAL A 219 35.01 42.92 10.92
C VAL A 219 34.73 41.56 11.54
N SER A 220 35.46 41.18 12.58
CA SER A 220 35.22 39.92 13.27
C SER A 220 33.82 39.89 13.90
N GLU A 221 33.39 40.98 14.56
CA GLU A 221 32.04 41.03 15.13
C GLU A 221 30.96 41.05 14.07
N GLU A 222 31.15 41.77 12.94
CA GLU A 222 30.23 41.73 11.81
C GLU A 222 30.08 40.34 11.25
N LEU A 223 31.16 39.57 11.08
CA LEU A 223 31.12 38.20 10.62
C LEU A 223 30.42 37.27 11.62
N LYS A 224 30.66 37.39 12.91
CA LYS A 224 29.96 36.64 13.95
C LYS A 224 28.46 36.91 13.93
N GLN A 225 28.04 38.15 13.74
CA GLN A 225 26.63 38.51 13.57
C GLN A 225 26.03 37.87 12.31
N ARG A 226 26.74 37.90 11.17
CA ARG A 226 26.31 37.23 9.92
C ARG A 226 26.17 35.74 10.08
N ILE A 227 27.10 35.07 10.80
CA ILE A 227 27.03 33.65 11.13
C ILE A 227 25.75 33.38 11.95
N THR A 228 25.54 34.11 13.02
CA THR A 228 24.39 33.95 13.91
C THR A 228 23.05 34.19 13.16
N ALA A 229 22.98 35.23 12.34
CA ALA A 229 21.78 35.53 11.54
C ALA A 229 21.48 34.41 10.52
N THR A 230 22.55 33.83 9.91
CA THR A 230 22.39 32.73 8.94
C THR A 230 22.01 31.44 9.62
N ALA A 231 22.57 31.14 10.81
CA ALA A 231 22.17 30.00 11.62
C ALA A 231 20.67 30.08 12.01
N LYS A 232 20.26 31.22 12.56
CA LYS A 232 18.82 31.48 12.86
C LYS A 232 17.92 31.40 11.63
N LYS A 233 18.42 31.71 10.42
CA LYS A 233 17.69 31.51 9.16
C LYS A 233 17.48 30.03 8.84
N ILE A 234 18.51 29.20 9.05
CA ILE A 234 18.42 27.74 8.88
C ILE A 234 17.36 27.16 9.83
N ASP A 235 17.45 27.53 11.12
CA ASP A 235 16.53 27.06 12.15
C ASP A 235 15.06 27.41 11.83
N ARG A 236 14.83 28.65 11.38
CA ARG A 236 13.48 29.08 10.92
C ARG A 236 12.96 28.28 9.74
N TYR A 237 13.82 27.95 8.78
CA TYR A 237 13.40 27.13 7.64
C TYR A 237 13.12 25.68 8.06
N ASP A 238 13.94 25.11 8.93
CA ASP A 238 13.73 23.77 9.46
C ASP A 238 12.43 23.70 10.28
N ALA A 239 12.17 24.70 11.11
CA ALA A 239 10.91 24.80 11.87
C ALA A 239 9.68 24.90 10.95
N ARG A 240 9.74 25.73 9.90
CA ARG A 240 8.65 25.81 8.89
C ARG A 240 8.41 24.48 8.16
N ILE A 241 9.48 23.79 7.78
CA ILE A 241 9.38 22.49 7.12
C ILE A 241 8.76 21.45 8.07
N LYS A 242 9.17 21.46 9.34
CA LYS A 242 8.59 20.60 10.38
C LYS A 242 7.09 20.88 10.55
N GLN A 243 6.72 22.13 10.69
CA GLN A 243 5.33 22.57 10.83
C GLN A 243 4.49 22.17 9.59
N PHE A 244 5.01 22.41 8.39
CA PHE A 244 4.32 22.02 7.15
C PHE A 244 4.08 20.50 7.09
N ARG A 245 5.08 19.68 7.44
CA ARG A 245 4.95 18.21 7.49
C ARG A 245 3.93 17.77 8.53
N GLN A 246 3.96 18.39 9.71
CA GLN A 246 2.98 18.11 10.78
C GLN A 246 1.56 18.44 10.34
N ASN A 247 1.34 19.61 9.73
CA ASN A 247 0.02 20.01 9.21
C ASN A 247 -0.46 19.07 8.11
N GLN A 248 0.43 18.69 7.19
CA GLN A 248 0.11 17.73 6.14
C GLN A 248 -0.24 16.36 6.73
N GLN A 249 0.52 15.90 7.73
CA GLN A 249 0.26 14.62 8.39
C GLN A 249 -1.06 14.66 9.17
N PHE A 250 -1.35 15.76 9.86
CA PHE A 250 -2.62 15.96 10.55
C PHE A 250 -3.81 15.93 9.60
N SER A 251 -3.73 16.59 8.44
CA SER A 251 -4.82 16.63 7.45
C SER A 251 -5.00 15.30 6.72
N THR A 252 -3.93 14.49 6.53
CA THR A 252 -4.00 13.24 5.76
C THR A 252 -4.15 12.00 6.62
N ASN A 253 -3.55 11.97 7.81
CA ASN A 253 -3.58 10.83 8.72
C ASN A 253 -3.37 11.26 10.17
N GLN A 254 -4.45 11.63 10.84
CA GLN A 254 -4.45 12.09 12.24
C GLN A 254 -3.87 11.05 13.21
N GLN A 255 -4.20 9.79 13.03
CA GLN A 255 -3.68 8.72 13.89
C GLN A 255 -2.15 8.69 13.89
N ARG A 256 -1.52 8.75 12.70
CA ARG A 256 -0.07 8.78 12.56
C ARG A 256 0.54 10.07 13.11
N PHE A 257 -0.17 11.20 12.98
CA PHE A 257 0.24 12.46 13.58
C PHE A 257 0.34 12.34 15.11
N TYR A 258 -0.72 11.86 15.78
CA TYR A 258 -0.70 11.69 17.24
C TYR A 258 0.33 10.67 17.69
N GLN A 259 0.51 9.56 16.96
CA GLN A 259 1.59 8.61 17.23
C GLN A 259 2.97 9.27 17.17
N SER A 260 3.22 10.14 16.19
CA SER A 260 4.50 10.85 16.05
C SER A 260 4.79 11.86 17.18
N LEU A 261 3.78 12.32 17.90
CA LEU A 261 3.95 13.18 19.08
C LEU A 261 4.34 12.39 20.34
N THR A 262 3.93 11.12 20.42
CA THR A 262 4.23 10.22 21.54
C THR A 262 5.49 9.39 21.31
N GLU A 263 5.98 9.31 20.08
CA GLU A 263 7.26 8.69 19.75
C GLU A 263 8.38 9.57 20.30
N THR A 264 8.81 9.30 21.54
CA THR A 264 10.13 9.69 22.01
C THR A 264 11.14 9.03 21.08
N THR A 265 12.11 9.80 20.62
CA THR A 265 13.26 9.35 19.81
C THR A 265 14.20 8.45 20.61
N ASP A 266 13.67 7.46 21.30
CA ASP A 266 14.47 6.38 21.81
C ASP A 266 14.91 5.57 20.61
N ASN A 267 16.16 5.75 20.24
CA ASN A 267 16.86 4.92 19.27
C ASN A 267 16.76 3.47 19.74
N LEU A 268 15.71 2.77 19.28
CA LEU A 268 15.61 1.32 19.41
C LEU A 268 16.63 0.71 18.45
N THR A 269 17.89 0.72 18.87
CA THR A 269 19.02 0.20 18.11
C THR A 269 19.17 -1.30 18.26
N ASP A 270 18.53 -1.93 19.25
CA ASP A 270 18.63 -3.36 19.46
C ASP A 270 17.50 -4.09 18.73
N MET A 271 17.82 -4.59 17.55
CA MET A 271 17.02 -5.64 16.93
C MET A 271 17.33 -6.97 17.63
N PRO A 272 16.34 -7.82 17.89
CA PRO A 272 16.59 -9.12 18.48
C PRO A 272 17.45 -9.94 17.52
N ASP A 273 18.32 -10.79 18.09
CA ASP A 273 19.12 -11.71 17.29
C ASP A 273 18.22 -12.64 16.47
N LYS A 274 18.57 -12.86 15.21
CA LYS A 274 17.78 -13.65 14.28
C LYS A 274 17.63 -15.10 14.72
N ASP A 275 18.71 -15.67 15.25
CA ASP A 275 18.75 -17.09 15.62
C ASP A 275 17.96 -17.31 16.90
N ASP A 276 18.08 -16.41 17.89
CA ASP A 276 17.25 -16.42 19.10
C ASP A 276 15.76 -16.33 18.80
N VAL A 277 15.35 -15.43 17.90
CA VAL A 277 13.96 -15.30 17.47
C VAL A 277 13.49 -16.56 16.77
N THR A 278 14.31 -17.10 15.86
CA THR A 278 13.95 -18.31 15.11
C THR A 278 13.79 -19.49 16.04
N GLN A 279 14.71 -19.68 16.98
CA GLN A 279 14.67 -20.77 17.94
C GLN A 279 13.47 -20.63 18.89
N PHE A 280 13.19 -19.42 19.39
CA PHE A 280 12.07 -19.16 20.26
C PHE A 280 10.72 -19.53 19.60
N TRP A 281 10.48 -19.08 18.36
CA TRP A 281 9.23 -19.36 17.66
C TRP A 281 9.16 -20.82 17.19
N ARG A 282 10.27 -21.42 16.78
CA ARG A 282 10.34 -22.85 16.44
C ARG A 282 9.92 -23.72 17.62
N ASN A 283 10.42 -23.44 18.82
CA ASN A 283 10.05 -24.17 20.03
C ASN A 283 8.55 -24.10 20.33
N ILE A 284 7.85 -23.05 19.88
CA ILE A 284 6.41 -22.89 20.09
C ILE A 284 5.62 -23.59 18.98
N TRP A 285 6.04 -23.45 17.73
CA TRP A 285 5.27 -23.89 16.56
C TRP A 285 5.60 -25.31 16.12
N ASP A 286 6.87 -25.73 16.23
CA ASP A 286 7.31 -27.06 15.82
C ASP A 286 7.16 -28.10 16.95
N SER A 287 6.72 -27.71 18.15
CA SER A 287 6.48 -28.63 19.26
C SER A 287 5.14 -29.32 19.06
N PRO A 288 5.11 -30.62 18.66
CA PRO A 288 3.86 -31.35 18.54
C PRO A 288 3.22 -31.48 19.91
N LYS A 289 1.97 -31.08 20.02
CA LYS A 289 1.16 -31.31 21.22
C LYS A 289 0.17 -32.42 20.93
N GLU A 290 0.17 -33.44 21.78
CA GLU A 290 -0.88 -34.42 21.74
C GLU A 290 -2.23 -33.71 22.03
N HIS A 291 -3.17 -33.92 21.15
CA HIS A 291 -4.53 -33.42 21.33
C HIS A 291 -5.49 -34.59 21.47
N ASN A 292 -6.54 -34.37 22.23
CA ASN A 292 -7.55 -35.39 22.47
C ASN A 292 -8.49 -35.50 21.26
N HIS A 293 -8.18 -36.43 20.34
CA HIS A 293 -9.02 -36.75 19.18
C HIS A 293 -10.42 -37.22 19.53
N ASN A 294 -10.58 -37.79 20.75
CA ASN A 294 -11.85 -38.32 21.24
C ASN A 294 -12.63 -37.33 22.13
N ALA A 295 -12.27 -36.04 22.06
CA ALA A 295 -12.99 -35.03 22.81
C ALA A 295 -14.49 -35.02 22.42
N GLN A 296 -15.38 -34.90 23.40
CA GLN A 296 -16.83 -35.00 23.20
C GLN A 296 -17.34 -33.99 22.15
N TRP A 297 -16.78 -32.79 22.10
CA TRP A 297 -17.19 -31.79 21.15
C TRP A 297 -16.80 -32.16 19.68
N ILE A 298 -15.67 -32.87 19.49
CA ILE A 298 -15.28 -33.39 18.15
C ILE A 298 -16.27 -34.46 17.71
N GLN A 299 -16.62 -35.40 18.61
CA GLN A 299 -17.59 -36.45 18.32
C GLN A 299 -18.98 -35.87 18.01
N ASN A 300 -19.40 -34.85 18.71
CA ASN A 300 -20.67 -34.17 18.45
C ASN A 300 -20.63 -33.46 17.11
N ALA A 301 -19.56 -32.73 16.81
CA ALA A 301 -19.39 -32.07 15.52
C ALA A 301 -19.36 -33.07 14.35
N GLN A 302 -18.69 -34.23 14.52
CA GLN A 302 -18.71 -35.30 13.51
C GLN A 302 -20.10 -35.88 13.31
N LYS A 303 -20.91 -36.03 14.36
CA LYS A 303 -22.29 -36.49 14.24
C LYS A 303 -23.18 -35.48 13.52
N GLU A 304 -23.02 -34.20 13.83
CA GLU A 304 -23.78 -33.11 13.20
C GLU A 304 -23.39 -32.91 11.72
N LEU A 305 -22.11 -33.06 11.40
CA LEU A 305 -21.57 -32.84 10.05
C LEU A 305 -21.54 -34.12 9.20
N GLY A 306 -21.67 -35.30 9.81
CA GLY A 306 -21.44 -36.62 9.18
C GLY A 306 -22.38 -36.99 8.01
N GLY A 307 -23.34 -36.14 7.66
CA GLY A 307 -24.21 -36.30 6.48
C GLY A 307 -24.06 -35.16 5.45
N ASN A 308 -23.27 -34.14 5.76
CA ASN A 308 -23.12 -32.99 4.87
C ASN A 308 -21.90 -33.21 3.96
N THR A 309 -22.13 -33.63 2.76
CA THR A 309 -21.13 -33.58 1.69
C THR A 309 -21.06 -32.13 1.20
N MET A 310 -19.86 -31.57 1.13
CA MET A 310 -19.65 -30.26 0.52
C MET A 310 -19.86 -30.40 -0.98
N GLU A 311 -20.68 -29.53 -1.57
CA GLU A 311 -20.83 -29.47 -3.02
C GLU A 311 -19.50 -29.08 -3.67
N ASP A 312 -19.25 -29.57 -4.89
CA ASP A 312 -18.07 -29.18 -5.64
C ASP A 312 -18.09 -27.67 -5.93
N VAL A 313 -17.12 -26.96 -5.40
CA VAL A 313 -17.01 -25.50 -5.57
C VAL A 313 -16.23 -25.21 -6.85
N VAL A 314 -16.90 -24.58 -7.82
CA VAL A 314 -16.26 -24.05 -9.03
C VAL A 314 -16.02 -22.57 -8.86
N ILE A 315 -14.75 -22.16 -8.92
CA ILE A 315 -14.35 -20.76 -8.83
C ILE A 315 -14.61 -20.09 -10.19
N THR A 316 -15.47 -19.08 -10.19
CA THR A 316 -15.82 -18.30 -11.39
C THR A 316 -15.02 -16.99 -11.46
N GLU A 317 -14.94 -16.39 -12.66
CA GLU A 317 -14.33 -15.08 -12.84
C GLU A 317 -15.02 -14.02 -11.95
N GLU A 318 -16.34 -14.07 -11.82
CA GLU A 318 -17.09 -13.16 -10.97
C GLU A 318 -16.70 -13.28 -9.50
N MET A 319 -16.43 -14.50 -9.02
CA MET A 319 -15.97 -14.70 -7.65
C MET A 319 -14.59 -14.05 -7.44
N VAL A 320 -13.66 -14.24 -8.36
CA VAL A 320 -12.34 -13.59 -8.34
C VAL A 320 -12.49 -12.07 -8.36
N LYS A 321 -13.31 -11.53 -9.25
CA LYS A 321 -13.60 -10.10 -9.38
C LYS A 321 -14.24 -9.52 -8.12
N LYS A 322 -15.20 -10.25 -7.52
CA LYS A 322 -15.86 -9.85 -6.27
C LYS A 322 -14.88 -9.80 -5.11
N GLN A 323 -14.00 -10.79 -5.02
CA GLN A 323 -12.97 -10.83 -3.97
C GLN A 323 -11.91 -9.76 -4.18
N ALA A 324 -11.43 -9.56 -5.40
CA ALA A 324 -10.47 -8.50 -5.75
C ALA A 324 -11.01 -7.10 -5.39
N LYS A 325 -12.31 -6.83 -5.60
CA LYS A 325 -12.94 -5.55 -5.21
C LYS A 325 -12.86 -5.27 -3.71
N LYS A 326 -12.91 -6.30 -2.85
CA LYS A 326 -12.85 -6.16 -1.39
C LYS A 326 -11.43 -5.87 -0.88
N MET A 327 -10.40 -6.20 -1.65
CA MET A 327 -9.02 -5.98 -1.27
C MET A 327 -8.71 -4.49 -1.09
N LYS A 328 -7.91 -4.14 -0.10
CA LYS A 328 -7.35 -2.79 0.04
C LYS A 328 -6.23 -2.60 -0.97
N ASN A 329 -6.18 -1.45 -1.65
CA ASN A 329 -5.23 -1.21 -2.74
C ASN A 329 -3.76 -1.33 -2.34
N TRP A 330 -3.38 -0.81 -1.17
CA TRP A 330 -1.99 -0.61 -0.77
C TRP A 330 -1.69 -1.23 0.61
N THR A 331 -2.22 -2.41 0.87
CA THR A 331 -1.76 -3.24 2.01
C THR A 331 -0.35 -3.76 1.74
N ALA A 332 0.38 -4.09 2.80
CA ALA A 332 1.68 -4.72 2.67
C ALA A 332 1.55 -6.01 1.84
N PRO A 333 2.33 -6.16 0.77
CA PRO A 333 2.29 -7.36 -0.05
C PRO A 333 3.00 -8.53 0.65
N GLY A 334 2.74 -9.74 0.20
CA GLY A 334 3.49 -10.93 0.57
C GLY A 334 4.90 -10.97 -0.04
N LYS A 335 5.48 -12.17 -0.17
CA LYS A 335 6.77 -12.36 -0.86
C LYS A 335 6.69 -12.07 -2.36
N ASP A 336 5.51 -12.09 -2.92
CA ASP A 336 5.24 -11.78 -4.33
C ASP A 336 5.39 -10.30 -4.67
N GLU A 337 5.49 -9.42 -3.67
CA GLU A 337 5.58 -7.97 -3.79
C GLU A 337 4.43 -7.34 -4.63
N VAL A 338 3.29 -8.05 -4.76
CA VAL A 338 2.12 -7.61 -5.51
C VAL A 338 1.10 -6.97 -4.56
N HIS A 339 0.74 -5.72 -4.81
CA HIS A 339 -0.31 -5.04 -4.07
C HIS A 339 -1.71 -5.39 -4.60
N GLY A 340 -2.72 -5.42 -3.73
CA GLY A 340 -4.11 -5.67 -4.12
C GLY A 340 -4.66 -4.74 -5.20
N PHE A 341 -4.07 -3.54 -5.37
CA PHE A 341 -4.38 -2.62 -6.47
C PHE A 341 -4.24 -3.29 -7.84
N TRP A 342 -3.16 -4.03 -8.07
CA TRP A 342 -2.87 -4.64 -9.37
C TRP A 342 -3.85 -5.75 -9.68
N ILE A 343 -4.15 -6.64 -8.72
CA ILE A 343 -5.14 -7.70 -8.90
C ILE A 343 -6.52 -7.09 -9.23
N LYS A 344 -6.89 -6.00 -8.57
CA LYS A 344 -8.16 -5.30 -8.79
C LYS A 344 -8.31 -4.72 -10.19
N HIS A 345 -7.23 -4.16 -10.76
CA HIS A 345 -7.27 -3.39 -12.00
C HIS A 345 -6.81 -4.17 -13.25
N LEU A 346 -6.05 -5.26 -13.07
CA LEU A 346 -5.62 -6.13 -14.17
C LEU A 346 -6.66 -7.24 -14.41
N THR A 347 -7.87 -6.80 -14.77
CA THR A 347 -9.05 -7.68 -14.87
C THR A 347 -8.93 -8.77 -15.93
N SER A 348 -8.10 -8.58 -16.96
CA SER A 348 -7.85 -9.61 -18.00
C SER A 348 -7.18 -10.87 -17.45
N LEU A 349 -6.64 -10.84 -16.24
CA LEU A 349 -6.07 -12.02 -15.58
C LEU A 349 -7.08 -12.80 -14.73
N HIS A 350 -8.26 -12.23 -14.43
CA HIS A 350 -9.24 -12.88 -13.56
C HIS A 350 -9.72 -14.23 -14.09
N PRO A 351 -10.03 -14.41 -15.41
CA PRO A 351 -10.42 -15.71 -15.94
C PRO A 351 -9.30 -16.75 -15.79
N LYS A 352 -8.04 -16.35 -16.04
CA LYS A 352 -6.87 -17.23 -15.91
C LYS A 352 -6.65 -17.67 -14.47
N ILE A 353 -6.76 -16.72 -13.52
CA ILE A 353 -6.68 -17.01 -12.08
C ILE A 353 -7.78 -17.99 -11.67
N ALA A 354 -9.04 -17.78 -12.08
CA ALA A 354 -10.14 -18.65 -11.77
C ALA A 354 -9.90 -20.08 -12.29
N GLN A 355 -9.48 -20.23 -13.54
CA GLN A 355 -9.17 -21.50 -14.15
C GLN A 355 -8.04 -22.24 -13.43
N GLN A 356 -6.97 -21.53 -13.08
CA GLN A 356 -5.80 -22.09 -12.40
C GLN A 356 -6.09 -22.47 -10.95
N LEU A 357 -6.93 -21.70 -10.25
CA LEU A 357 -7.40 -22.07 -8.91
C LEU A 357 -8.27 -23.32 -8.91
N ASN A 358 -9.18 -23.47 -9.89
CA ASN A 358 -9.96 -24.70 -10.05
C ASN A 358 -9.05 -25.91 -10.28
N ARG A 359 -8.03 -25.75 -11.11
CA ARG A 359 -7.04 -26.81 -11.33
C ARG A 359 -6.29 -27.21 -10.07
N LEU A 360 -5.96 -26.23 -9.19
CA LEU A 360 -5.35 -26.51 -7.88
C LEU A 360 -6.31 -27.29 -6.97
N LEU A 361 -7.61 -26.96 -6.99
CA LEU A 361 -8.62 -27.69 -6.24
C LEU A 361 -8.76 -29.13 -6.74
N GLU A 362 -8.79 -29.35 -8.06
CA GLU A 362 -8.87 -30.66 -8.68
C GLU A 362 -7.64 -31.55 -8.36
N THR A 363 -6.44 -30.95 -8.40
CA THR A 363 -5.19 -31.69 -8.16
C THR A 363 -4.84 -31.84 -6.69
N ALA A 364 -5.50 -31.10 -5.80
CA ALA A 364 -5.20 -30.98 -4.37
C ALA A 364 -3.70 -30.69 -4.07
N THR A 365 -2.98 -30.12 -5.03
CA THR A 365 -1.55 -29.79 -4.93
C THR A 365 -1.37 -28.28 -4.78
N ILE A 366 -0.89 -27.85 -3.62
CA ILE A 366 -0.57 -26.42 -3.36
C ILE A 366 0.94 -26.24 -3.54
N GLU A 367 1.33 -25.37 -4.45
CA GLU A 367 2.74 -24.99 -4.61
C GLU A 367 3.26 -24.29 -3.35
N GLU A 368 4.47 -24.62 -2.92
CA GLU A 368 5.08 -24.11 -1.68
C GLU A 368 5.09 -22.57 -1.62
N TRP A 369 5.33 -21.90 -2.74
CA TRP A 369 5.37 -20.45 -2.79
C TRP A 369 4.01 -19.80 -2.42
N LEU A 370 2.87 -20.46 -2.68
CA LEU A 370 1.53 -19.97 -2.28
C LEU A 370 1.31 -20.03 -0.78
N SER A 371 1.86 -21.04 -0.11
CA SER A 371 1.75 -21.24 1.33
C SER A 371 2.78 -20.45 2.14
N THR A 372 3.82 -19.85 1.49
CA THR A 372 4.83 -19.07 2.18
C THR A 372 4.38 -17.63 2.40
N GLY A 373 4.60 -17.12 3.61
CA GLY A 373 4.29 -15.74 3.98
C GLY A 373 5.54 -14.95 4.40
N LYS A 374 5.40 -13.63 4.40
CA LYS A 374 6.39 -12.70 4.94
C LYS A 374 6.00 -12.33 6.37
N THR A 375 6.76 -12.80 7.35
CA THR A 375 6.50 -12.51 8.76
C THR A 375 7.24 -11.26 9.20
N ILE A 376 6.52 -10.32 9.79
CA ILE A 376 7.04 -9.09 10.37
C ILE A 376 6.86 -9.18 11.89
N LEU A 377 7.91 -8.86 12.63
CA LEU A 377 7.88 -8.84 14.09
C LEU A 377 7.47 -7.46 14.59
N LEU A 378 6.34 -7.36 15.28
CA LEU A 378 5.89 -6.14 15.94
C LEU A 378 6.18 -6.21 17.45
N MET A 379 6.95 -5.25 17.95
CA MET A 379 7.25 -5.15 19.38
C MET A 379 5.96 -4.84 20.17
N LYS A 380 5.71 -5.60 21.24
CA LYS A 380 4.56 -5.41 22.16
C LYS A 380 4.77 -4.23 23.11
N ASN A 381 5.98 -4.14 23.70
CA ASN A 381 6.33 -3.12 24.69
C ASN A 381 7.75 -2.62 24.47
N LYS A 382 7.90 -1.33 24.22
CA LYS A 382 9.23 -0.70 24.00
C LYS A 382 10.17 -0.80 25.21
N LYS A 383 9.61 -0.85 26.43
CA LYS A 383 10.40 -0.92 27.68
C LYS A 383 10.96 -2.31 28.00
N ALA A 384 10.42 -3.35 27.37
CA ALA A 384 10.85 -4.74 27.65
C ALA A 384 12.05 -5.20 26.84
N GLY A 385 12.63 -4.33 26.01
CA GLY A 385 13.81 -4.63 25.21
C GLY A 385 13.58 -5.60 24.03
N ALA A 386 14.67 -6.03 23.43
CA ALA A 386 14.70 -6.85 22.22
C ALA A 386 14.63 -8.36 22.49
N ILE A 387 13.77 -8.80 23.44
CA ILE A 387 13.57 -10.22 23.76
C ILE A 387 12.55 -10.83 22.77
N PRO A 388 12.76 -12.04 22.24
CA PRO A 388 11.87 -12.69 21.28
C PRO A 388 10.40 -12.74 21.71
N SER A 389 10.10 -13.02 22.98
CA SER A 389 8.76 -13.06 23.55
C SER A 389 8.03 -11.72 23.55
N ASN A 390 8.77 -10.60 23.44
CA ASN A 390 8.22 -9.24 23.36
C ASN A 390 7.72 -8.87 21.95
N TYR A 391 7.82 -9.76 20.99
CA TYR A 391 7.36 -9.52 19.63
C TYR A 391 6.07 -10.29 19.33
N ARG A 392 5.27 -9.75 18.43
CA ARG A 392 4.13 -10.42 17.80
C ARG A 392 4.51 -10.69 16.34
N PRO A 393 4.59 -11.96 15.91
CA PRO A 393 4.74 -12.26 14.51
C PRO A 393 3.43 -11.98 13.78
N ILE A 394 3.49 -11.18 12.74
CA ILE A 394 2.38 -10.94 11.83
C ILE A 394 2.82 -11.39 10.46
N THR A 395 2.17 -12.41 9.92
CA THR A 395 2.46 -12.96 8.62
C THR A 395 1.56 -12.33 7.57
N CYS A 396 2.17 -11.75 6.55
CA CYS A 396 1.50 -11.30 5.34
C CYS A 396 1.58 -12.44 4.33
N ALA A 397 0.46 -13.10 4.08
CA ALA A 397 0.32 -14.06 3.00
C ALA A 397 0.30 -13.34 1.64
N GLN A 398 0.43 -14.08 0.57
CA GLN A 398 0.32 -13.55 -0.79
C GLN A 398 -1.14 -13.20 -1.09
N HIS A 399 -1.38 -12.19 -1.90
CA HIS A 399 -2.75 -11.79 -2.26
C HIS A 399 -3.43 -12.78 -3.21
N SER A 400 -2.66 -13.67 -3.82
CA SER A 400 -3.15 -14.74 -4.69
C SER A 400 -3.45 -16.05 -3.97
N SER A 401 -3.20 -16.10 -2.65
CA SER A 401 -3.48 -17.29 -1.80
C SER A 401 -4.82 -17.18 -1.09
#